data_35393c250ad1fd1674a42853f8de00b3
#
_entry.id   35393c250ad1fd1674a42853f8de00b3
#
_cell.length_a   1.000
_cell.length_b   1.000
_cell.length_c   1.000
_cell.angle_alpha   90.00
_cell.angle_beta   90.00
_cell.angle_gamma   90.00
#
_symmetry.space_group_name_H-M   'P 1'
#
loop_
_entity.id
_entity.type
_entity.pdbx_description
1 polymer ?
#
loop_
_entity_poly.entity_id
_entity_poly.type
_entity_poly.pdbx_seq_one_letter_code
_entity_poly.pdbx_strand_id
1 'polypeptide(L)'
;MVKKSKIVIFFLVVAIIFGAVFGTAKMVMQNINLGLDLQGGFEVLYEVSPADGKGTVSKQTLTDTVTSLDKRVNSLGVAEPSIQIEGNNRIRVQLAGVTDQAEARKMLSTTAQLSFRDANDKMMMNGSDLVAGGAKQAFDSSNNPIVTLKLKSADKFASVTKTILAEAPDNQLVIWLDWKEGQKYKTEREKKDPAYLSAPNVSSVLDTDKVEISGSFTTEEAKDLAELLNSGALPVKMKEVYSTSVGAQFGQDALQETILAGIIGVIAIFIFMMAVYRLPGV
;
A
#
# COMPACT_ATOMS: atom_id res chain seq x y z
N MET A 1 -13.51 16.10 -62.98
CA MET A 1 -14.67 15.41 -62.37
C MET A 1 -14.14 14.35 -61.41
N VAL A 2 -14.43 14.45 -60.12
CA VAL A 2 -14.07 13.42 -59.15
C VAL A 2 -14.95 12.21 -59.42
N LYS A 3 -14.34 11.02 -59.62
CA LYS A 3 -15.09 9.78 -59.87
C LYS A 3 -15.95 9.46 -58.66
N LYS A 4 -17.27 9.27 -58.79
CA LYS A 4 -18.23 8.92 -57.74
C LYS A 4 -17.73 7.78 -56.83
N SER A 5 -17.03 6.81 -57.39
CA SER A 5 -16.40 5.72 -56.66
C SER A 5 -15.34 6.16 -55.63
N LYS A 6 -14.57 7.21 -55.91
CA LYS A 6 -13.56 7.72 -54.94
C LYS A 6 -14.22 8.41 -53.74
N ILE A 7 -15.36 9.05 -53.94
CA ILE A 7 -16.13 9.68 -52.86
C ILE A 7 -16.73 8.61 -51.96
N VAL A 8 -17.28 7.55 -52.54
CA VAL A 8 -17.82 6.41 -51.75
C VAL A 8 -16.72 5.73 -50.93
N ILE A 9 -15.57 5.46 -51.54
CA ILE A 9 -14.42 4.88 -50.83
C ILE A 9 -13.97 5.77 -49.67
N PHE A 10 -13.93 7.09 -49.87
CA PHE A 10 -13.55 8.04 -48.83
C PHE A 10 -14.49 7.95 -47.62
N PHE A 11 -15.81 8.02 -47.84
CA PHE A 11 -16.77 7.92 -46.75
C PHE A 11 -16.77 6.54 -46.06
N LEU A 12 -16.51 5.48 -46.83
CA LEU A 12 -16.37 4.15 -46.25
C LEU A 12 -15.14 4.05 -45.34
N VAL A 13 -13.99 4.59 -45.76
CA VAL A 13 -12.78 4.64 -44.90
C VAL A 13 -13.03 5.49 -43.64
N VAL A 14 -13.66 6.64 -43.77
CA VAL A 14 -14.01 7.48 -42.64
C VAL A 14 -14.95 6.75 -41.68
N ALA A 15 -15.96 6.07 -42.19
CA ALA A 15 -16.89 5.27 -41.37
C ALA A 15 -16.19 4.14 -40.62
N ILE A 16 -15.22 3.45 -41.27
CA ILE A 16 -14.42 2.41 -40.63
C ILE A 16 -13.55 3.01 -39.51
N ILE A 17 -12.90 4.16 -39.74
CA ILE A 17 -12.06 4.82 -38.72
C ILE A 17 -12.92 5.23 -37.51
N PHE A 18 -14.05 5.89 -37.74
CA PHE A 18 -14.96 6.25 -36.65
C PHE A 18 -15.51 5.02 -35.92
N GLY A 19 -15.89 3.98 -36.66
CA GLY A 19 -16.34 2.71 -36.07
C GLY A 19 -15.26 2.08 -35.17
N ALA A 20 -14.01 2.09 -35.61
CA ALA A 20 -12.88 1.60 -34.81
C ALA A 20 -12.66 2.46 -33.55
N VAL A 21 -12.64 3.81 -33.71
CA VAL A 21 -12.44 4.74 -32.58
C VAL A 21 -13.57 4.59 -31.55
N PHE A 22 -14.82 4.63 -31.96
CA PHE A 22 -15.95 4.46 -31.04
C PHE A 22 -16.04 3.06 -30.44
N GLY A 23 -15.70 2.01 -31.22
CA GLY A 23 -15.68 0.64 -30.75
C GLY A 23 -14.61 0.35 -29.70
N THR A 24 -13.46 1.03 -29.80
CA THR A 24 -12.35 0.86 -28.86
C THR A 24 -12.36 1.89 -27.73
N ALA A 25 -13.09 2.99 -27.85
CA ALA A 25 -13.09 4.11 -26.90
C ALA A 25 -13.35 3.67 -25.45
N LYS A 26 -14.34 2.81 -25.22
CA LYS A 26 -14.66 2.30 -23.88
C LYS A 26 -13.52 1.50 -23.29
N MET A 27 -12.88 0.63 -24.07
CA MET A 27 -11.75 -0.20 -23.63
C MET A 27 -10.53 0.68 -23.33
N VAL A 28 -10.27 1.69 -24.15
CA VAL A 28 -9.18 2.66 -23.95
C VAL A 28 -9.43 3.48 -22.70
N MET A 29 -10.62 4.04 -22.52
CA MET A 29 -10.97 4.85 -21.34
C MET A 29 -10.89 4.07 -20.03
N GLN A 30 -11.18 2.77 -20.04
CA GLN A 30 -11.09 1.92 -18.85
C GLN A 30 -9.64 1.56 -18.48
N ASN A 31 -8.71 1.63 -19.43
CA ASN A 31 -7.30 1.26 -19.24
C ASN A 31 -6.37 2.48 -19.20
N ILE A 32 -6.88 3.70 -19.26
CA ILE A 32 -6.08 4.91 -19.08
C ILE A 32 -5.92 5.18 -17.58
N ASN A 33 -4.68 5.12 -17.11
CA ASN A 33 -4.33 5.52 -15.77
C ASN A 33 -4.20 7.05 -15.72
N LEU A 34 -5.11 7.66 -14.97
CA LEU A 34 -5.16 9.11 -14.81
C LEU A 34 -4.30 9.51 -13.60
N GLY A 35 -3.58 10.61 -13.70
CA GLY A 35 -2.77 11.15 -12.61
C GLY A 35 -3.61 11.71 -11.46
N LEU A 36 -2.90 12.12 -10.41
CA LEU A 36 -3.44 12.66 -9.16
C LEU A 36 -4.45 13.80 -9.39
N ASP A 37 -4.17 14.66 -10.38
CA ASP A 37 -4.99 15.84 -10.69
C ASP A 37 -6.36 15.49 -11.28
N LEU A 38 -6.52 14.31 -11.87
CA LEU A 38 -7.73 13.87 -12.57
C LEU A 38 -8.50 12.77 -11.86
N GLN A 39 -7.86 12.01 -10.98
CA GLN A 39 -8.52 10.96 -10.17
C GLN A 39 -8.63 11.32 -8.69
N GLY A 40 -7.93 12.38 -8.27
CA GLY A 40 -7.71 12.65 -6.85
C GLY A 40 -6.70 11.68 -6.25
N GLY A 41 -6.43 11.83 -4.96
CA GLY A 41 -5.45 11.05 -4.25
C GLY A 41 -4.53 11.93 -3.40
N PHE A 42 -3.32 11.47 -3.11
CA PHE A 42 -2.36 12.27 -2.34
C PHE A 42 -0.91 12.04 -2.77
N GLU A 43 -0.11 13.05 -2.49
CA GLU A 43 1.35 13.01 -2.58
C GLU A 43 1.94 13.26 -1.20
N VAL A 44 2.94 12.46 -0.82
CA VAL A 44 3.70 12.64 0.42
C VAL A 44 5.18 12.57 0.12
N LEU A 45 5.93 13.49 0.73
CA LEU A 45 7.39 13.44 0.78
C LEU A 45 7.82 13.01 2.18
N TYR A 46 8.49 11.88 2.25
CA TYR A 46 9.07 11.36 3.48
C TYR A 46 10.56 11.69 3.56
N GLU A 47 11.01 12.17 4.71
CA GLU A 47 12.40 12.16 5.10
C GLU A 47 12.71 10.82 5.77
N VAL A 48 13.79 10.18 5.32
CA VAL A 48 14.16 8.82 5.71
C VAL A 48 15.38 8.87 6.60
N SER A 49 15.33 8.17 7.73
CA SER A 49 16.43 8.04 8.67
C SER A 49 16.64 6.57 9.06
N PRO A 50 17.87 6.15 9.48
CA PRO A 50 18.11 4.79 9.92
C PRO A 50 17.17 4.39 11.07
N ALA A 51 16.77 3.13 11.14
CA ALA A 51 15.85 2.61 12.16
C ALA A 51 16.44 2.78 13.60
N ASP A 52 17.76 2.67 13.74
CA ASP A 52 18.51 2.87 14.98
C ASP A 52 18.81 4.36 15.31
N GLY A 53 18.46 5.27 14.38
CA GLY A 53 18.68 6.71 14.52
C GLY A 53 20.14 7.14 14.40
N LYS A 54 21.06 6.26 13.95
CA LYS A 54 22.50 6.54 13.86
C LYS A 54 23.00 6.46 12.42
N GLY A 55 23.79 7.45 12.01
CA GLY A 55 24.42 7.47 10.69
C GLY A 55 23.54 8.00 9.57
N THR A 56 23.87 7.62 8.33
CA THR A 56 23.17 8.02 7.11
C THR A 56 22.54 6.80 6.43
N VAL A 57 21.43 7.02 5.74
CA VAL A 57 20.78 5.96 4.98
C VAL A 57 21.57 5.67 3.70
N SER A 58 21.88 4.41 3.45
CA SER A 58 22.56 4.01 2.22
C SER A 58 21.59 4.04 1.03
N LYS A 59 22.15 4.18 -0.20
CA LYS A 59 21.33 4.10 -1.43
C LYS A 59 20.63 2.74 -1.56
N GLN A 60 21.27 1.66 -1.13
CA GLN A 60 20.67 0.33 -1.13
C GLN A 60 19.47 0.29 -0.16
N THR A 61 19.62 0.81 1.04
CA THR A 61 18.53 0.88 2.03
C THR A 61 17.34 1.68 1.51
N LEU A 62 17.58 2.80 0.78
CA LEU A 62 16.50 3.55 0.13
C LEU A 62 15.79 2.71 -0.94
N THR A 63 16.53 1.97 -1.76
CA THR A 63 15.96 1.08 -2.78
C THR A 63 15.12 -0.04 -2.16
N ASP A 64 15.62 -0.66 -1.09
CA ASP A 64 14.89 -1.70 -0.34
C ASP A 64 13.62 -1.13 0.30
N THR A 65 13.67 0.10 0.79
CA THR A 65 12.52 0.82 1.32
C THR A 65 11.48 1.08 0.22
N VAL A 66 11.89 1.57 -0.95
CA VAL A 66 10.98 1.77 -2.10
C VAL A 66 10.32 0.45 -2.49
N THR A 67 11.08 -0.65 -2.55
CA THR A 67 10.52 -1.98 -2.86
C THR A 67 9.48 -2.43 -1.82
N SER A 68 9.71 -2.15 -0.54
CA SER A 68 8.76 -2.48 0.51
C SER A 68 7.51 -1.60 0.46
N LEU A 69 7.67 -0.30 0.17
CA LEU A 69 6.55 0.63 -0.02
C LEU A 69 5.70 0.24 -1.24
N ASP A 70 6.34 -0.15 -2.34
CA ASP A 70 5.64 -0.61 -3.55
C ASP A 70 4.75 -1.82 -3.25
N LYS A 71 5.26 -2.81 -2.51
CA LYS A 71 4.44 -3.96 -2.06
C LYS A 71 3.25 -3.55 -1.20
N ARG A 72 3.43 -2.57 -0.30
CA ARG A 72 2.34 -2.07 0.54
C ARG A 72 1.26 -1.36 -0.27
N VAL A 73 1.67 -0.53 -1.22
CA VAL A 73 0.73 0.19 -2.08
C VAL A 73 -0.02 -0.78 -3.01
N ASN A 74 0.67 -1.80 -3.53
CA ASN A 74 0.04 -2.82 -4.34
C ASN A 74 -1.01 -3.63 -3.55
N SER A 75 -0.79 -3.86 -2.24
CA SER A 75 -1.79 -4.53 -1.37
C SER A 75 -3.04 -3.68 -1.14
N LEU A 76 -2.91 -2.34 -1.19
CA LEU A 76 -4.05 -1.41 -1.15
C LEU A 76 -4.86 -1.38 -2.46
N GLY A 77 -4.43 -2.12 -3.48
CA GLY A 77 -5.10 -2.16 -4.78
C GLY A 77 -4.93 -0.87 -5.61
N VAL A 78 -3.96 -0.03 -5.28
CA VAL A 78 -3.66 1.19 -6.03
C VAL A 78 -2.96 0.85 -7.33
N ALA A 79 -3.55 1.27 -8.45
CA ALA A 79 -2.96 1.08 -9.76
C ALA A 79 -1.84 2.13 -9.99
N GLU A 80 -0.66 1.65 -10.37
CA GLU A 80 0.49 2.47 -10.79
C GLU A 80 0.91 3.57 -9.78
N PRO A 81 1.36 3.19 -8.59
CA PRO A 81 1.91 4.14 -7.65
C PRO A 81 3.22 4.73 -8.20
N SER A 82 3.44 6.03 -7.99
CA SER A 82 4.74 6.64 -8.27
C SER A 82 5.52 6.77 -6.97
N ILE A 83 6.59 5.96 -6.82
CA ILE A 83 7.47 5.99 -5.66
C ILE A 83 8.89 6.29 -6.13
N GLN A 84 9.43 7.45 -5.74
CA GLN A 84 10.70 7.95 -6.23
C GLN A 84 11.62 8.37 -5.11
N ILE A 85 12.91 8.01 -5.23
CA ILE A 85 13.97 8.50 -4.34
C ILE A 85 14.30 9.93 -4.75
N GLU A 86 14.28 10.86 -3.79
CA GLU A 86 14.59 12.27 -3.98
C GLU A 86 15.81 12.68 -3.12
N GLY A 87 16.87 13.05 -3.79
CA GLY A 87 18.13 13.35 -3.11
C GLY A 87 18.75 12.13 -2.43
N ASN A 88 19.29 12.32 -1.23
CA ASN A 88 20.05 11.29 -0.52
C ASN A 88 19.27 10.59 0.61
N ASN A 89 18.15 11.16 1.05
CA ASN A 89 17.41 10.68 2.22
C ASN A 89 15.91 10.96 2.15
N ARG A 90 15.34 11.12 0.94
CA ARG A 90 13.91 11.38 0.80
C ARG A 90 13.28 10.40 -0.17
N ILE A 91 12.01 10.09 0.08
CA ILE A 91 11.17 9.28 -0.80
C ILE A 91 9.86 10.04 -1.02
N ARG A 92 9.55 10.28 -2.29
CA ARG A 92 8.29 10.84 -2.74
C ARG A 92 7.36 9.71 -3.14
N VAL A 93 6.15 9.73 -2.59
CA VAL A 93 5.09 8.76 -2.88
C VAL A 93 3.88 9.51 -3.40
N GLN A 94 3.40 9.13 -4.57
CA GLN A 94 2.19 9.68 -5.20
C GLN A 94 1.23 8.52 -5.45
N LEU A 95 0.03 8.61 -4.88
CA LEU A 95 -1.01 7.60 -5.00
C LEU A 95 -2.29 8.24 -5.55
N ALA A 96 -2.62 7.91 -6.81
CA ALA A 96 -3.86 8.34 -7.45
C ALA A 96 -5.00 7.37 -7.15
N GLY A 97 -6.24 7.87 -7.06
CA GLY A 97 -7.44 7.05 -6.91
C GLY A 97 -7.64 6.39 -5.54
N VAL A 98 -6.86 6.78 -4.52
CA VAL A 98 -7.00 6.24 -3.16
C VAL A 98 -8.24 6.81 -2.48
N THR A 99 -9.12 5.92 -2.01
CA THR A 99 -10.37 6.29 -1.34
C THR A 99 -10.14 6.69 0.11
N ASP A 100 -9.38 5.89 0.87
CA ASP A 100 -8.98 6.18 2.25
C ASP A 100 -7.51 6.61 2.32
N GLN A 101 -7.31 7.92 2.27
CA GLN A 101 -5.98 8.51 2.36
C GLN A 101 -5.35 8.36 3.76
N ALA A 102 -6.16 8.31 4.82
CA ALA A 102 -5.66 8.21 6.19
C ALA A 102 -5.11 6.81 6.46
N GLU A 103 -5.82 5.78 6.02
CA GLU A 103 -5.37 4.40 6.10
C GLU A 103 -4.12 4.14 5.26
N ALA A 104 -4.10 4.61 4.01
CA ALA A 104 -2.93 4.49 3.14
C ALA A 104 -1.68 5.17 3.75
N ARG A 105 -1.80 6.36 4.33
CA ARG A 105 -0.71 7.05 5.03
C ARG A 105 -0.23 6.27 6.25
N LYS A 106 -1.15 5.74 7.06
CA LYS A 106 -0.84 4.91 8.23
C LYS A 106 -0.04 3.68 7.80
N MET A 107 -0.50 2.96 6.76
CA MET A 107 0.18 1.78 6.24
C MET A 107 1.58 2.10 5.68
N LEU A 108 1.74 3.22 4.96
CA LEU A 108 3.04 3.65 4.43
C LEU A 108 4.01 4.05 5.54
N SER A 109 3.56 4.78 6.56
CA SER A 109 4.44 5.33 7.61
C SER A 109 4.82 4.32 8.71
N THR A 110 4.05 3.26 8.88
CA THR A 110 4.29 2.20 9.86
C THR A 110 5.57 1.43 9.50
N THR A 111 6.51 1.28 10.44
CA THR A 111 7.74 0.52 10.17
C THR A 111 7.50 -0.98 10.06
N ALA A 112 6.41 -1.48 10.66
CA ALA A 112 5.98 -2.88 10.68
C ALA A 112 7.04 -3.82 11.26
N GLN A 113 7.80 -3.36 12.25
CA GLN A 113 8.78 -4.17 12.94
C GLN A 113 8.09 -5.07 13.98
N LEU A 114 7.80 -6.30 13.57
CA LEU A 114 7.25 -7.29 14.49
C LEU A 114 8.35 -7.80 15.43
N SER A 115 8.08 -7.81 16.73
CA SER A 115 8.94 -8.42 17.73
C SER A 115 8.15 -9.26 18.71
N PHE A 116 8.72 -10.41 19.08
CA PHE A 116 8.22 -11.30 20.10
C PHE A 116 9.13 -11.15 21.32
N ARG A 117 8.54 -10.77 22.44
CA ARG A 117 9.27 -10.48 23.68
C ARG A 117 8.70 -11.29 24.83
N ASP A 118 9.52 -11.53 25.86
CA ASP A 118 9.04 -12.06 27.13
C ASP A 118 8.32 -10.97 27.95
N ALA A 119 7.79 -11.31 29.10
CA ALA A 119 7.13 -10.37 30.01
C ALA A 119 8.08 -9.32 30.64
N ASN A 120 9.39 -9.47 30.46
CA ASN A 120 10.43 -8.55 30.90
C ASN A 120 10.99 -7.71 29.73
N ASP A 121 10.29 -7.71 28.58
CA ASP A 121 10.61 -6.94 27.38
C ASP A 121 11.89 -7.38 26.63
N LYS A 122 12.45 -8.53 26.96
CA LYS A 122 13.60 -9.11 26.27
C LYS A 122 13.14 -9.66 24.91
N MET A 123 13.81 -9.27 23.85
CA MET A 123 13.51 -9.75 22.50
C MET A 123 13.90 -11.22 22.35
N MET A 124 12.94 -12.07 22.00
CA MET A 124 13.09 -13.49 21.77
C MET A 124 13.15 -13.84 20.27
N MET A 125 12.30 -13.19 19.47
CA MET A 125 12.22 -13.34 18.02
C MET A 125 11.80 -12.02 17.39
N ASN A 126 11.97 -11.90 16.08
CA ASN A 126 11.52 -10.73 15.33
C ASN A 126 10.96 -11.09 13.94
N GLY A 127 10.56 -10.11 13.16
CA GLY A 127 9.97 -10.30 11.84
C GLY A 127 10.88 -11.06 10.85
N SER A 128 12.21 -11.09 11.05
CA SER A 128 13.11 -11.85 10.18
C SER A 128 12.98 -13.38 10.35
N ASP A 129 12.36 -13.82 11.44
CA ASP A 129 12.06 -15.23 11.71
C ASP A 129 10.79 -15.72 11.00
N LEU A 130 10.05 -14.82 10.36
CA LEU A 130 8.86 -15.15 9.58
C LEU A 130 9.22 -15.59 8.16
N VAL A 131 8.41 -16.50 7.61
CA VAL A 131 8.43 -16.82 6.18
C VAL A 131 7.79 -15.64 5.43
N ALA A 132 8.44 -15.16 4.39
CA ALA A 132 7.88 -14.10 3.54
C ALA A 132 6.54 -14.55 2.92
N GLY A 133 5.52 -13.71 3.00
CA GLY A 133 4.16 -14.07 2.57
C GLY A 133 3.44 -15.07 3.48
N GLY A 134 3.99 -15.34 4.69
CA GLY A 134 3.46 -16.31 5.63
C GLY A 134 2.40 -15.79 6.59
N ALA A 135 2.09 -14.53 6.57
CA ALA A 135 1.01 -13.94 7.36
C ALA A 135 -0.33 -14.04 6.63
N LYS A 136 -1.39 -14.46 7.31
CA LYS A 136 -2.74 -14.58 6.73
C LYS A 136 -3.80 -14.23 7.76
N GLN A 137 -4.82 -13.51 7.34
CA GLN A 137 -6.04 -13.38 8.12
C GLN A 137 -6.74 -14.75 8.21
N ALA A 138 -7.24 -15.09 9.39
CA ALA A 138 -7.98 -16.32 9.68
C ALA A 138 -9.03 -16.06 10.77
N PHE A 139 -9.73 -17.11 11.19
CA PHE A 139 -10.65 -17.07 12.31
C PHE A 139 -10.26 -18.16 13.33
N ASP A 140 -10.36 -17.82 14.62
CA ASP A 140 -10.19 -18.80 15.69
C ASP A 140 -11.41 -19.73 15.82
N SER A 141 -11.36 -20.67 16.77
CA SER A 141 -12.47 -21.60 17.02
C SER A 141 -13.78 -20.93 17.51
N SER A 142 -13.68 -19.69 17.97
CA SER A 142 -14.81 -18.86 18.41
C SER A 142 -15.28 -17.86 17.32
N ASN A 143 -14.75 -18.00 16.08
CA ASN A 143 -15.01 -17.13 14.93
C ASN A 143 -14.57 -15.67 15.13
N ASN A 144 -13.56 -15.42 15.98
CA ASN A 144 -12.94 -14.12 16.08
C ASN A 144 -11.83 -13.99 15.03
N PRO A 145 -11.67 -12.81 14.39
CA PRO A 145 -10.59 -12.57 13.45
C PRO A 145 -9.22 -12.64 14.14
N ILE A 146 -8.29 -13.37 13.53
CA ILE A 146 -6.90 -13.51 13.98
C ILE A 146 -5.95 -13.35 12.79
N VAL A 147 -4.66 -13.16 13.09
CA VAL A 147 -3.58 -13.26 12.09
C VAL A 147 -2.73 -14.47 12.39
N THR A 148 -2.67 -15.40 11.44
CA THR A 148 -1.76 -16.54 11.49
C THR A 148 -0.44 -16.19 10.85
N LEU A 149 0.68 -16.60 11.46
CA LEU A 149 2.02 -16.38 10.97
C LEU A 149 2.71 -17.73 10.74
N LYS A 150 3.51 -17.80 9.68
CA LYS A 150 4.38 -18.94 9.44
C LYS A 150 5.83 -18.59 9.80
N LEU A 151 6.44 -19.38 10.66
CA LEU A 151 7.83 -19.24 11.10
C LEU A 151 8.78 -20.01 10.18
N LYS A 152 10.03 -19.58 10.12
CA LYS A 152 11.12 -20.29 9.40
C LYS A 152 11.60 -21.53 10.12
N SER A 153 11.47 -21.58 11.47
CA SER A 153 11.96 -22.69 12.30
C SER A 153 11.03 -22.96 13.48
N ALA A 154 10.47 -24.17 13.51
CA ALA A 154 9.72 -24.70 14.64
C ALA A 154 10.63 -24.89 15.86
N ASP A 155 11.86 -25.43 15.68
CA ASP A 155 12.84 -25.64 16.76
C ASP A 155 13.18 -24.35 17.51
N LYS A 156 13.34 -23.22 16.77
CA LYS A 156 13.57 -21.92 17.38
C LYS A 156 12.38 -21.51 18.24
N PHE A 157 11.17 -21.72 17.76
CA PHE A 157 9.96 -21.39 18.49
C PHE A 157 9.78 -22.29 19.72
N ALA A 158 10.08 -23.60 19.62
CA ALA A 158 10.11 -24.50 20.74
C ALA A 158 11.11 -24.04 21.80
N SER A 159 12.31 -23.62 21.42
CA SER A 159 13.30 -23.07 22.34
C SER A 159 12.83 -21.78 23.04
N VAL A 160 12.19 -20.88 22.30
CA VAL A 160 11.62 -19.63 22.84
C VAL A 160 10.51 -19.94 23.84
N THR A 161 9.55 -20.78 23.47
CA THR A 161 8.41 -21.11 24.33
C THR A 161 8.87 -21.90 25.58
N LYS A 162 9.94 -22.75 25.49
CA LYS A 162 10.58 -23.39 26.62
C LYS A 162 11.19 -22.36 27.59
N THR A 163 11.86 -21.35 27.08
CA THR A 163 12.45 -20.27 27.89
C THR A 163 11.37 -19.48 28.62
N ILE A 164 10.31 -19.06 27.91
CA ILE A 164 9.21 -18.30 28.49
C ILE A 164 8.44 -19.13 29.54
N LEU A 165 8.23 -20.44 29.30
CA LEU A 165 7.57 -21.33 30.24
C LEU A 165 8.32 -21.42 31.58
N ALA A 166 9.65 -21.32 31.55
CA ALA A 166 10.48 -21.34 32.77
C ALA A 166 10.38 -20.02 33.56
N GLU A 167 9.80 -18.95 33.01
CA GLU A 167 9.63 -17.66 33.68
C GLU A 167 8.29 -17.51 34.43
N ALA A 168 7.53 -18.61 34.58
CA ALA A 168 6.25 -18.58 35.30
C ALA A 168 6.42 -17.91 36.69
N PRO A 169 5.48 -17.06 37.13
CA PRO A 169 4.15 -16.86 36.54
C PRO A 169 4.09 -15.83 35.40
N ASP A 170 5.18 -15.18 35.05
CA ASP A 170 5.27 -14.17 33.98
C ASP A 170 5.56 -14.83 32.61
N ASN A 171 4.85 -15.92 32.28
CA ASN A 171 5.09 -16.76 31.09
C ASN A 171 4.30 -16.27 29.84
N GLN A 172 4.25 -14.95 29.61
CA GLN A 172 3.61 -14.37 28.43
C GLN A 172 4.61 -14.21 27.28
N LEU A 173 4.17 -14.60 26.06
CA LEU A 173 4.82 -14.23 24.81
C LEU A 173 4.16 -12.97 24.26
N VAL A 174 4.82 -11.82 24.46
CA VAL A 174 4.27 -10.51 24.08
C VAL A 174 4.66 -10.16 22.65
N ILE A 175 3.67 -9.96 21.82
CA ILE A 175 3.85 -9.65 20.38
C ILE A 175 3.62 -8.16 20.17
N TRP A 176 4.66 -7.48 19.70
CA TRP A 176 4.64 -6.05 19.47
C TRP A 176 4.80 -5.73 17.98
N LEU A 177 4.08 -4.70 17.53
CA LEU A 177 4.35 -4.02 16.28
C LEU A 177 4.99 -2.65 16.61
N ASP A 178 6.16 -2.38 16.05
CA ASP A 178 6.89 -1.11 16.25
C ASP A 178 7.17 -0.78 17.72
N TRP A 179 7.61 -1.78 18.48
CA TRP A 179 8.03 -1.58 19.87
C TRP A 179 9.08 -0.45 19.98
N LYS A 180 8.90 0.45 20.93
CA LYS A 180 9.80 1.58 21.18
C LYS A 180 10.56 1.36 22.48
N GLU A 181 11.82 1.76 22.49
CA GLU A 181 12.63 1.73 23.72
C GLU A 181 11.95 2.51 24.84
N GLY A 182 11.85 1.90 26.03
CA GLY A 182 11.12 2.45 27.17
C GLY A 182 9.69 1.97 27.34
N GLN A 183 9.07 1.35 26.32
CA GLN A 183 7.78 0.66 26.49
C GLN A 183 8.00 -0.63 27.29
N LYS A 184 7.12 -0.88 28.27
CA LYS A 184 7.17 -2.06 29.13
C LYS A 184 5.84 -2.78 29.14
N TYR A 185 5.86 -4.09 28.92
CA TYR A 185 4.65 -4.93 28.95
C TYR A 185 3.88 -4.75 30.27
N LYS A 186 4.58 -4.76 31.43
CA LYS A 186 3.95 -4.62 32.76
C LYS A 186 3.17 -3.33 32.94
N THR A 187 3.56 -2.26 32.25
CA THR A 187 2.86 -0.98 32.26
C THR A 187 1.75 -0.93 31.21
N GLU A 188 2.00 -1.47 30.02
CA GLU A 188 1.04 -1.46 28.92
C GLU A 188 -0.19 -2.34 29.21
N ARG A 189 -0.03 -3.51 29.87
CA ARG A 189 -1.14 -4.41 30.20
C ARG A 189 -2.20 -3.80 31.12
N GLU A 190 -1.88 -2.72 31.82
CA GLU A 190 -2.80 -2.02 32.71
C GLU A 190 -3.64 -0.98 31.96
N LYS A 191 -3.31 -0.70 30.71
CA LYS A 191 -4.02 0.27 29.88
C LYS A 191 -5.25 -0.38 29.24
N LYS A 192 -6.27 0.44 28.99
CA LYS A 192 -7.47 0.03 28.25
C LYS A 192 -7.15 -0.30 26.79
N ASP A 193 -6.16 0.40 26.20
CA ASP A 193 -5.68 0.23 24.85
C ASP A 193 -4.14 0.06 24.89
N PRO A 194 -3.66 -1.19 25.03
CA PRO A 194 -2.25 -1.46 25.14
C PRO A 194 -1.55 -1.34 23.78
N ALA A 195 -0.29 -0.95 23.81
CA ALA A 195 0.51 -0.77 22.59
C ALA A 195 1.01 -2.10 21.97
N TYR A 196 0.85 -3.24 22.63
CA TYR A 196 1.16 -4.56 22.07
C TYR A 196 -0.05 -5.17 21.35
N LEU A 197 0.21 -6.02 20.35
CA LEU A 197 -0.84 -6.68 19.57
C LEU A 197 -1.51 -7.83 20.33
N SER A 198 -0.71 -8.65 21.03
CA SER A 198 -1.18 -9.84 21.73
C SER A 198 -0.17 -10.26 22.79
N ALA A 199 -0.64 -10.90 23.86
CA ALA A 199 0.22 -11.41 24.92
C ALA A 199 -0.30 -12.77 25.47
N PRO A 200 -0.31 -13.85 24.66
CA PRO A 200 -0.76 -15.16 25.09
C PRO A 200 0.15 -15.76 26.16
N ASN A 201 -0.48 -16.49 27.11
CA ASN A 201 0.27 -17.34 28.06
C ASN A 201 0.81 -18.58 27.35
N VAL A 202 2.08 -18.87 27.58
CA VAL A 202 2.71 -20.11 27.13
C VAL A 202 2.50 -21.19 28.19
N SER A 203 1.68 -22.20 27.91
CA SER A 203 1.34 -23.28 28.81
C SER A 203 2.13 -24.59 28.57
N SER A 204 2.78 -24.68 27.42
CA SER A 204 3.62 -25.84 27.03
C SER A 204 4.66 -25.39 26.00
N VAL A 205 5.67 -26.24 25.79
CA VAL A 205 6.62 -26.06 24.70
C VAL A 205 5.88 -26.31 23.37
N LEU A 206 5.96 -25.34 22.44
CA LEU A 206 5.27 -25.36 21.16
C LEU A 206 6.27 -25.69 20.04
N ASP A 207 6.23 -26.96 19.59
CA ASP A 207 7.00 -27.40 18.42
C ASP A 207 6.15 -27.27 17.17
N THR A 208 6.03 -26.03 16.69
CA THR A 208 5.21 -25.66 15.52
C THR A 208 5.83 -24.49 14.76
N ASP A 209 5.63 -24.47 13.46
CA ASP A 209 5.98 -23.32 12.60
C ASP A 209 4.85 -22.31 12.44
N LYS A 210 3.75 -22.46 13.20
CA LYS A 210 2.59 -21.58 13.14
C LYS A 210 2.39 -20.84 14.47
N VAL A 211 2.17 -19.54 14.37
CA VAL A 211 1.84 -18.66 15.49
C VAL A 211 0.57 -17.91 15.14
N GLU A 212 -0.27 -17.67 16.13
CA GLU A 212 -1.48 -16.88 15.99
C GLU A 212 -1.37 -15.60 16.80
N ILE A 213 -1.71 -14.48 16.17
CA ILE A 213 -1.91 -13.19 16.84
C ILE A 213 -3.40 -13.03 17.03
N SER A 214 -3.84 -13.17 18.27
CA SER A 214 -5.21 -12.94 18.70
C SER A 214 -5.34 -11.58 19.37
N GLY A 215 -6.48 -10.91 19.18
CA GLY A 215 -6.76 -9.60 19.73
C GLY A 215 -8.21 -9.18 19.42
N SER A 216 -8.58 -7.98 19.78
CA SER A 216 -9.89 -7.41 19.43
C SER A 216 -9.87 -6.83 18.01
N PHE A 217 -9.56 -7.66 17.00
CA PHE A 217 -9.51 -7.25 15.60
C PHE A 217 -10.88 -7.35 14.93
N THR A 218 -11.15 -6.41 14.05
CA THR A 218 -12.11 -6.62 12.97
C THR A 218 -11.47 -7.48 11.86
N THR A 219 -12.28 -8.04 10.98
CA THR A 219 -11.77 -8.84 9.85
C THR A 219 -10.84 -8.01 8.96
N GLU A 220 -11.16 -6.73 8.77
CA GLU A 220 -10.39 -5.79 7.97
C GLU A 220 -9.04 -5.47 8.62
N GLU A 221 -9.03 -5.13 9.90
CA GLU A 221 -7.78 -4.89 10.65
C GLU A 221 -6.85 -6.11 10.67
N ALA A 222 -7.39 -7.32 10.80
CA ALA A 222 -6.60 -8.55 10.74
C ALA A 222 -6.02 -8.79 9.34
N LYS A 223 -6.77 -8.45 8.28
CA LYS A 223 -6.32 -8.52 6.89
C LYS A 223 -5.19 -7.51 6.64
N ASP A 224 -5.39 -6.24 7.02
CA ASP A 224 -4.42 -5.17 6.84
C ASP A 224 -3.11 -5.47 7.59
N LEU A 225 -3.22 -5.99 8.81
CA LEU A 225 -2.05 -6.43 9.58
C LEU A 225 -1.30 -7.56 8.87
N ALA A 226 -2.01 -8.56 8.31
CA ALA A 226 -1.39 -9.64 7.57
C ALA A 226 -0.68 -9.13 6.30
N GLU A 227 -1.29 -8.22 5.55
CA GLU A 227 -0.71 -7.59 4.36
C GLU A 227 0.51 -6.74 4.70
N LEU A 228 0.42 -5.96 5.78
CA LEU A 228 1.53 -5.16 6.29
C LEU A 228 2.73 -6.03 6.68
N LEU A 229 2.50 -7.13 7.39
CA LEU A 229 3.55 -8.08 7.78
C LEU A 229 4.17 -8.81 6.56
N ASN A 230 3.37 -9.13 5.56
CA ASN A 230 3.84 -9.74 4.32
C ASN A 230 4.68 -8.78 3.46
N SER A 231 4.36 -7.48 3.50
CA SER A 231 5.16 -6.45 2.80
C SER A 231 6.55 -6.27 3.41
N GLY A 232 6.74 -6.74 4.65
CA GLY A 232 7.99 -6.68 5.39
C GLY A 232 8.18 -5.39 6.17
N ALA A 233 9.07 -5.47 7.17
CA ALA A 233 9.47 -4.31 7.96
C ALA A 233 10.30 -3.34 7.12
N LEU A 234 10.06 -2.04 7.31
CA LEU A 234 10.92 -1.01 6.74
C LEU A 234 12.26 -0.96 7.51
N PRO A 235 13.40 -0.93 6.80
CA PRO A 235 14.71 -0.84 7.44
C PRO A 235 15.03 0.57 7.95
N VAL A 236 14.06 1.47 7.89
CA VAL A 236 14.19 2.91 8.14
C VAL A 236 13.00 3.44 8.91
N LYS A 237 13.18 4.59 9.56
CA LYS A 237 12.10 5.45 10.02
C LYS A 237 11.78 6.48 8.94
N MET A 238 10.49 6.71 8.69
CA MET A 238 10.02 7.71 7.75
C MET A 238 9.27 8.80 8.50
N LYS A 239 9.62 10.04 8.22
CA LYS A 239 8.93 11.23 8.73
C LYS A 239 8.34 12.00 7.58
N GLU A 240 7.04 12.23 7.63
CA GLU A 240 6.36 13.10 6.67
C GLU A 240 6.86 14.54 6.84
N VAL A 241 7.40 15.12 5.77
CA VAL A 241 7.90 16.50 5.73
C VAL A 241 7.07 17.41 4.85
N TYR A 242 6.36 16.83 3.91
CA TYR A 242 5.42 17.54 3.04
C TYR A 242 4.32 16.57 2.60
N SER A 243 3.10 17.08 2.50
CA SER A 243 2.02 16.36 1.82
C SER A 243 1.03 17.31 1.19
N THR A 244 0.45 16.84 0.09
CA THR A 244 -0.70 17.46 -0.55
C THR A 244 -1.72 16.39 -0.92
N SER A 245 -2.98 16.76 -0.96
CA SER A 245 -4.06 15.85 -1.36
C SER A 245 -5.04 16.55 -2.28
N VAL A 246 -5.51 15.81 -3.27
CA VAL A 246 -6.55 16.22 -4.20
C VAL A 246 -7.77 15.36 -3.92
N GLY A 247 -8.89 15.96 -3.57
CA GLY A 247 -10.14 15.23 -3.37
C GLY A 247 -10.62 14.58 -4.67
N ALA A 248 -11.13 13.36 -4.59
CA ALA A 248 -11.62 12.63 -5.78
C ALA A 248 -12.69 13.39 -6.56
N GLN A 249 -13.52 14.20 -5.89
CA GLN A 249 -14.52 15.03 -6.54
C GLN A 249 -13.89 16.10 -7.42
N PHE A 250 -12.85 16.79 -6.94
CA PHE A 250 -12.13 17.80 -7.74
C PHE A 250 -11.45 17.17 -8.97
N GLY A 251 -10.90 15.96 -8.82
CA GLY A 251 -10.31 15.23 -9.95
C GLY A 251 -11.36 14.87 -11.01
N GLN A 252 -12.53 14.39 -10.61
CA GLN A 252 -13.63 14.08 -11.54
C GLN A 252 -14.16 15.32 -12.27
N ASP A 253 -14.33 16.42 -11.56
CA ASP A 253 -14.77 17.70 -12.16
C ASP A 253 -13.73 18.19 -13.18
N ALA A 254 -12.44 18.16 -12.84
CA ALA A 254 -11.35 18.53 -13.74
C ALA A 254 -11.29 17.63 -15.00
N LEU A 255 -11.54 16.33 -14.85
CA LEU A 255 -11.60 15.39 -15.96
C LEU A 255 -12.76 15.73 -16.91
N GLN A 256 -13.97 16.00 -16.38
CA GLN A 256 -15.13 16.37 -17.20
C GLN A 256 -14.91 17.68 -17.95
N GLU A 257 -14.36 18.68 -17.28
CA GLU A 257 -14.03 19.97 -17.92
C GLU A 257 -12.96 19.81 -19.01
N THR A 258 -11.96 18.97 -18.79
CA THR A 258 -10.89 18.67 -19.76
C THR A 258 -11.47 17.98 -21.00
N ILE A 259 -12.34 17.00 -20.83
CA ILE A 259 -13.01 16.30 -21.94
C ILE A 259 -13.88 17.30 -22.73
N LEU A 260 -14.67 18.14 -22.05
CA LEU A 260 -15.51 19.15 -22.69
C LEU A 260 -14.68 20.14 -23.48
N ALA A 261 -13.58 20.65 -22.90
CA ALA A 261 -12.67 21.57 -23.60
C ALA A 261 -12.03 20.88 -24.83
N GLY A 262 -11.67 19.63 -24.74
CA GLY A 262 -11.16 18.83 -25.86
C GLY A 262 -12.18 18.71 -27.00
N ILE A 263 -13.44 18.43 -26.70
CA ILE A 263 -14.53 18.34 -27.69
C ILE A 263 -14.74 19.72 -28.38
N ILE A 264 -14.79 20.79 -27.60
CA ILE A 264 -14.92 22.13 -28.12
C ILE A 264 -13.75 22.48 -29.06
N GLY A 265 -12.52 22.13 -28.66
CA GLY A 265 -11.32 22.32 -29.48
C GLY A 265 -11.37 21.60 -30.82
N VAL A 266 -11.79 20.34 -30.81
CA VAL A 266 -11.97 19.54 -32.03
C VAL A 266 -13.03 20.19 -32.96
N ILE A 267 -14.18 20.58 -32.41
CA ILE A 267 -15.24 21.26 -33.19
C ILE A 267 -14.72 22.57 -33.77
N ALA A 268 -13.98 23.38 -33.02
CA ALA A 268 -13.40 24.63 -33.50
C ALA A 268 -12.42 24.43 -34.66
N ILE A 269 -11.58 23.37 -34.58
CA ILE A 269 -10.67 22.96 -35.65
C ILE A 269 -11.47 22.57 -36.91
N PHE A 270 -12.55 21.79 -36.78
CA PHE A 270 -13.41 21.45 -37.92
C PHE A 270 -14.03 22.68 -38.57
N ILE A 271 -14.57 23.62 -37.78
CA ILE A 271 -15.14 24.87 -38.30
C ILE A 271 -14.06 25.66 -39.01
N PHE A 272 -12.88 25.80 -38.41
CA PHE A 272 -11.76 26.53 -39.03
C PHE A 272 -11.35 25.89 -40.37
N MET A 273 -11.20 24.56 -40.40
CA MET A 273 -10.85 23.85 -41.64
C MET A 273 -11.90 24.02 -42.73
N MET A 274 -13.20 23.98 -42.40
CA MET A 274 -14.29 24.27 -43.36
C MET A 274 -14.24 25.71 -43.85
N ALA A 275 -13.98 26.70 -43.00
CA ALA A 275 -13.93 28.09 -43.38
C ALA A 275 -12.75 28.41 -44.31
N VAL A 276 -11.56 27.85 -44.00
CA VAL A 276 -10.32 28.11 -44.76
C VAL A 276 -10.25 27.30 -46.05
N TYR A 277 -10.50 25.99 -45.97
CA TYR A 277 -10.31 25.07 -47.09
C TYR A 277 -11.61 24.75 -47.86
N ARG A 278 -12.75 25.25 -47.43
CA ARG A 278 -14.07 25.01 -48.05
C ARG A 278 -14.34 23.49 -48.24
N LEU A 279 -14.79 23.06 -49.44
CA LEU A 279 -15.07 21.65 -49.76
C LEU A 279 -13.92 20.67 -49.49
N PRO A 280 -12.63 20.99 -49.75
CA PRO A 280 -11.53 20.09 -49.33
C PRO A 280 -11.26 20.05 -47.83
N GLY A 281 -11.86 20.94 -47.02
CA GLY A 281 -11.73 20.99 -45.57
C GLY A 281 -12.74 20.15 -44.78
N VAL A 282 -13.69 19.55 -45.52
CA VAL A 282 -14.67 18.63 -44.97
C VAL A 282 -14.18 17.18 -45.20
#